data_540372da2eb7495477df281cb2dc8e90
#
_entry.id   540372da2eb7495477df281cb2dc8e90
#
_cell.length_a   1.000
_cell.length_b   1.000
_cell.length_c   1.000
_cell.angle_alpha   90.00
_cell.angle_beta   90.00
_cell.angle_gamma   90.00
#
_symmetry.space_group_name_H-M   'P 1'
#
loop_
_entity.id
_entity.type
_entity.pdbx_description
1 polymer ?
#
loop_
_entity_poly.entity_id
_entity_poly.type
_entity_poly.pdbx_seq_one_letter_code
_entity_poly.pdbx_strand_id
1 'polypeptide(L)'
;GSRAGQDPRHGRRAADVGRLLAERGVTLIYGGGALGLMGEAGRAAIQAGGRVDGIIPAFLKDWEVAEPLCADMTVTASLHERKALMFERTDAVLALPGGLGTFDELVEVLSWRSLRLHAKPVWLLGDDDFWAPFLGLLEHAVREGFASPDILTFVEWLDGTDALAALLRHDVGDLIGA
;
A
#
# COMPACT_ATOMS: atom_id res chain seq x y z
N GLY A 1 4.12 -5.24 -3.58
CA GLY A 1 5.46 -5.81 -3.67
C GLY A 1 5.82 -6.30 -5.06
N SER A 2 7.12 -6.48 -5.33
CA SER A 2 7.69 -6.91 -6.62
C SER A 2 7.53 -8.43 -6.93
N ARG A 3 6.86 -9.17 -6.05
CA ARG A 3 6.53 -10.60 -6.25
C ARG A 3 5.03 -10.81 -6.31
N ALA A 4 4.59 -11.80 -7.11
CA ALA A 4 3.17 -12.12 -7.28
C ALA A 4 2.59 -13.02 -6.17
N GLY A 5 3.47 -13.67 -5.38
CA GLY A 5 3.06 -14.77 -4.50
C GLY A 5 2.83 -16.07 -5.28
N GLN A 6 2.43 -17.11 -4.56
CA GLN A 6 2.16 -18.41 -5.18
C GLN A 6 0.68 -18.56 -5.58
N ASP A 7 -0.22 -17.88 -4.87
CA ASP A 7 -1.66 -17.93 -5.17
C ASP A 7 -2.01 -16.88 -6.25
N PRO A 8 -2.55 -17.33 -7.40
CA PRO A 8 -2.94 -16.43 -8.48
C PRO A 8 -4.10 -15.45 -8.09
N ARG A 9 -4.80 -15.71 -6.99
CA ARG A 9 -5.81 -14.79 -6.45
C ARG A 9 -5.20 -13.44 -6.07
N HIS A 10 -3.96 -13.41 -5.57
CA HIS A 10 -3.28 -12.17 -5.21
C HIS A 10 -3.09 -11.23 -6.42
N GLY A 11 -2.68 -11.77 -7.57
CA GLY A 11 -2.54 -10.99 -8.80
C GLY A 11 -3.87 -10.40 -9.29
N ARG A 12 -4.92 -11.23 -9.31
CA ARG A 12 -6.28 -10.77 -9.69
C ARG A 12 -6.77 -9.65 -8.76
N ARG A 13 -6.62 -9.83 -7.45
CA ARG A 13 -6.99 -8.82 -6.46
C ARG A 13 -6.22 -7.52 -6.62
N ALA A 14 -4.91 -7.60 -6.88
CA ALA A 14 -4.11 -6.40 -7.14
C ALA A 14 -4.61 -5.64 -8.38
N ALA A 15 -4.97 -6.35 -9.45
CA ALA A 15 -5.57 -5.76 -10.64
C ALA A 15 -6.95 -5.16 -10.35
N ASP A 16 -7.79 -5.83 -9.56
CA ASP A 16 -9.12 -5.32 -9.17
C ASP A 16 -9.00 -4.04 -8.34
N VAL A 17 -8.04 -3.99 -7.41
CA VAL A 17 -7.72 -2.77 -6.66
C VAL A 17 -7.32 -1.63 -7.60
N GLY A 18 -6.39 -1.87 -8.53
CA GLY A 18 -5.96 -0.84 -9.48
C GLY A 18 -7.12 -0.28 -10.29
N ARG A 19 -7.99 -1.16 -10.81
CA ARG A 19 -9.20 -0.77 -11.55
C ARG A 19 -10.16 0.04 -10.68
N LEU A 20 -10.43 -0.43 -9.46
CA LEU A 20 -11.34 0.23 -8.53
C LEU A 20 -10.85 1.64 -8.17
N LEU A 21 -9.56 1.83 -7.89
CA LEU A 21 -8.99 3.15 -7.62
C LEU A 21 -9.20 4.10 -8.80
N ALA A 22 -8.94 3.63 -10.02
CA ALA A 22 -9.16 4.41 -11.25
C ALA A 22 -10.64 4.82 -11.41
N GLU A 23 -11.57 3.89 -11.25
CA GLU A 23 -13.02 4.13 -11.33
C GLU A 23 -13.54 5.13 -10.29
N ARG A 24 -12.81 5.27 -9.17
CA ARG A 24 -13.14 6.23 -8.09
C ARG A 24 -12.36 7.54 -8.19
N GLY A 25 -11.57 7.73 -9.26
CA GLY A 25 -10.76 8.93 -9.43
C GLY A 25 -9.62 9.07 -8.41
N VAL A 26 -9.26 7.98 -7.73
CA VAL A 26 -8.18 7.94 -6.74
C VAL A 26 -6.84 7.75 -7.45
N THR A 27 -5.87 8.57 -7.13
CA THR A 27 -4.50 8.43 -7.65
C THR A 27 -3.78 7.31 -6.93
N LEU A 28 -3.25 6.34 -7.68
CA LEU A 28 -2.39 5.29 -7.13
C LEU A 28 -0.95 5.80 -7.03
N ILE A 29 -0.46 5.99 -5.80
CA ILE A 29 0.96 6.24 -5.52
C ILE A 29 1.61 4.91 -5.16
N TYR A 30 2.68 4.53 -5.86
CA TYR A 30 3.29 3.22 -5.68
C TYR A 30 4.80 3.23 -5.97
N GLY A 31 5.47 2.12 -5.70
CA GLY A 31 6.92 1.99 -5.81
C GLY A 31 7.51 1.96 -7.22
N GLY A 32 6.73 2.25 -8.26
CA GLY A 32 7.21 2.43 -9.63
C GLY A 32 7.59 1.16 -10.38
N GLY A 33 7.61 -0.02 -9.74
CA GLY A 33 8.02 -1.27 -10.38
C GLY A 33 6.92 -1.90 -11.25
N ALA A 34 7.33 -2.58 -12.32
CA ALA A 34 6.44 -3.26 -13.27
C ALA A 34 6.15 -4.72 -12.89
N LEU A 35 6.78 -5.24 -11.84
CA LEU A 35 6.71 -6.66 -11.46
C LEU A 35 5.75 -6.92 -10.29
N GLY A 36 5.30 -8.17 -10.18
CA GLY A 36 4.48 -8.67 -9.06
C GLY A 36 3.16 -7.93 -8.89
N LEU A 37 2.64 -7.94 -7.66
CA LEU A 37 1.34 -7.32 -7.33
C LEU A 37 1.34 -5.80 -7.57
N MET A 38 2.48 -5.16 -7.35
CA MET A 38 2.68 -3.74 -7.62
C MET A 38 2.46 -3.42 -9.10
N GLY A 39 3.08 -4.19 -10.00
CA GLY A 39 2.91 -4.06 -11.44
C GLY A 39 1.48 -4.39 -11.90
N GLU A 40 0.83 -5.40 -11.30
CA GLU A 40 -0.57 -5.74 -11.63
C GLU A 40 -1.52 -4.58 -11.28
N ALA A 41 -1.40 -4.00 -10.09
CA ALA A 41 -2.22 -2.87 -9.67
C ALA A 41 -1.98 -1.63 -10.57
N GLY A 42 -0.71 -1.29 -10.85
CA GLY A 42 -0.36 -0.16 -11.70
C GLY A 42 -0.89 -0.30 -13.12
N ARG A 43 -0.70 -1.46 -13.76
CA ARG A 43 -1.22 -1.73 -15.10
C ARG A 43 -2.75 -1.63 -15.16
N ALA A 44 -3.44 -2.24 -14.20
CA ALA A 44 -4.89 -2.23 -14.17
C ALA A 44 -5.45 -0.81 -13.97
N ALA A 45 -4.81 0.00 -13.12
CA ALA A 45 -5.20 1.40 -12.91
C ALA A 45 -5.04 2.21 -14.20
N ILE A 46 -3.90 2.09 -14.90
CA ILE A 46 -3.65 2.78 -16.17
C ILE A 46 -4.64 2.34 -17.25
N GLN A 47 -4.87 1.02 -17.39
CA GLN A 47 -5.82 0.48 -18.38
C GLN A 47 -7.25 0.97 -18.15
N ALA A 48 -7.61 1.23 -16.89
CA ALA A 48 -8.90 1.81 -16.53
C ALA A 48 -8.94 3.35 -16.62
N GLY A 49 -7.90 4.00 -17.12
CA GLY A 49 -7.82 5.45 -17.28
C GLY A 49 -7.50 6.22 -16.00
N GLY A 50 -7.02 5.53 -14.97
CA GLY A 50 -6.67 6.11 -13.68
C GLY A 50 -5.31 6.82 -13.67
N ARG A 51 -5.10 7.65 -12.66
CA ARG A 51 -3.82 8.32 -12.41
C ARG A 51 -2.91 7.44 -11.58
N VAL A 52 -1.66 7.32 -12.03
CA VAL A 52 -0.64 6.50 -11.36
C VAL A 52 0.64 7.31 -11.22
N ASP A 53 1.13 7.46 -10.01
CA ASP A 53 2.39 8.16 -9.67
C ASP A 53 3.39 7.12 -9.14
N GLY A 54 4.43 6.84 -9.92
CA GLY A 54 5.48 5.88 -9.59
C GLY A 54 6.69 6.56 -8.98
N ILE A 55 7.17 6.05 -7.84
CA ILE A 55 8.35 6.59 -7.15
C ILE A 55 9.37 5.47 -6.95
N ILE A 56 10.53 5.59 -7.61
CA ILE A 56 11.54 4.53 -7.64
C ILE A 56 12.95 5.08 -7.37
N PRO A 57 13.76 4.41 -6.54
CA PRO A 57 15.17 4.77 -6.39
C PRO A 57 15.94 4.45 -7.68
N ALA A 58 16.92 5.29 -8.02
CA ALA A 58 17.72 5.13 -9.22
C ALA A 58 18.33 3.73 -9.38
N PHE A 59 18.84 3.14 -8.30
CA PHE A 59 19.48 1.81 -8.33
C PHE A 59 18.51 0.65 -8.55
N LEU A 60 17.19 0.82 -8.29
CA LEU A 60 16.16 -0.20 -8.57
C LEU A 60 15.56 -0.07 -9.95
N LYS A 61 15.75 1.06 -10.62
CA LYS A 61 15.13 1.32 -11.93
C LYS A 61 15.49 0.25 -12.96
N ASP A 62 16.75 -0.16 -13.02
CA ASP A 62 17.22 -1.16 -13.97
C ASP A 62 16.76 -2.60 -13.63
N TRP A 63 16.33 -2.85 -12.40
CA TRP A 63 15.94 -4.17 -11.91
C TRP A 63 14.43 -4.40 -11.88
N GLU A 64 13.66 -3.36 -11.58
CA GLU A 64 12.21 -3.47 -11.38
C GLU A 64 11.39 -2.89 -12.53
N VAL A 65 12.01 -2.13 -13.42
CA VAL A 65 11.33 -1.43 -14.52
C VAL A 65 11.94 -1.84 -15.86
N ALA A 66 11.40 -2.91 -16.45
CA ALA A 66 11.73 -3.27 -17.82
C ALA A 66 11.18 -2.22 -18.81
N GLU A 67 9.98 -1.69 -18.53
CA GLU A 67 9.36 -0.53 -19.19
C GLU A 67 8.61 0.31 -18.17
N PRO A 68 8.70 1.65 -18.18
CA PRO A 68 7.93 2.51 -17.29
C PRO A 68 6.43 2.28 -17.52
N LEU A 69 5.70 1.87 -16.46
CA LEU A 69 4.24 1.70 -16.57
C LEU A 69 3.50 3.03 -16.61
N CYS A 70 4.05 4.08 -16.02
CA CYS A 70 3.44 5.41 -15.97
C CYS A 70 4.37 6.47 -16.54
N ALA A 71 3.78 7.51 -17.14
CA ALA A 71 4.51 8.65 -17.67
C ALA A 71 5.16 9.49 -16.55
N ASP A 72 4.51 9.55 -15.39
CA ASP A 72 4.94 10.33 -14.23
C ASP A 72 5.74 9.44 -13.26
N MET A 73 7.00 9.20 -13.59
CA MET A 73 7.92 8.45 -12.75
C MET A 73 8.88 9.40 -12.04
N THR A 74 8.81 9.44 -10.71
CA THR A 74 9.78 10.17 -9.88
C THR A 74 10.95 9.26 -9.51
N VAL A 75 12.18 9.67 -9.87
CA VAL A 75 13.39 8.93 -9.50
C VAL A 75 14.01 9.56 -8.27
N THR A 76 14.26 8.77 -7.23
CA THR A 76 14.86 9.21 -5.96
C THR A 76 16.30 8.71 -5.82
N ALA A 77 17.09 9.35 -4.95
CA ALA A 77 18.47 8.97 -4.70
C ALA A 77 18.58 7.79 -3.72
N SER A 78 17.57 7.56 -2.87
CA SER A 78 17.58 6.52 -1.84
C SER A 78 16.21 5.92 -1.56
N LEU A 79 16.20 4.77 -0.85
CA LEU A 79 14.95 4.17 -0.33
C LEU A 79 14.27 5.08 0.70
N HIS A 80 15.02 5.81 1.50
CA HIS A 80 14.44 6.74 2.49
C HIS A 80 13.70 7.88 1.80
N GLU A 81 14.33 8.50 0.81
CA GLU A 81 13.68 9.56 0.03
C GLU A 81 12.44 9.05 -0.69
N ARG A 82 12.49 7.84 -1.28
CA ARG A 82 11.32 7.18 -1.89
C ARG A 82 10.18 7.06 -0.88
N LYS A 83 10.43 6.43 0.28
CA LYS A 83 9.40 6.20 1.29
C LYS A 83 8.82 7.51 1.83
N ALA A 84 9.68 8.49 2.12
CA ALA A 84 9.24 9.81 2.55
C ALA A 84 8.34 10.48 1.51
N LEU A 85 8.73 10.47 0.24
CA LEU A 85 7.96 11.08 -0.84
C LEU A 85 6.64 10.36 -1.13
N MET A 86 6.65 9.01 -1.10
CA MET A 86 5.41 8.23 -1.21
C MET A 86 4.44 8.59 -0.09
N PHE A 87 4.94 8.65 1.14
CA PHE A 87 4.12 8.99 2.31
C PHE A 87 3.61 10.43 2.26
N GLU A 88 4.43 11.39 1.87
CA GLU A 88 4.05 12.80 1.74
C GLU A 88 2.86 12.99 0.78
N ARG A 89 2.91 12.30 -0.38
CA ARG A 89 1.88 12.41 -1.43
C ARG A 89 0.61 11.60 -1.17
N THR A 90 0.61 10.75 -0.16
CA THR A 90 -0.45 9.78 0.13
C THR A 90 -1.42 10.33 1.18
N ASP A 91 -2.72 10.13 0.98
CA ASP A 91 -3.77 10.44 1.97
C ASP A 91 -4.14 9.20 2.81
N ALA A 92 -4.02 8.01 2.25
CA ALA A 92 -4.27 6.74 2.92
C ALA A 92 -3.28 5.68 2.42
N VAL A 93 -2.99 4.67 3.24
CA VAL A 93 -2.09 3.56 2.91
C VAL A 93 -2.87 2.27 2.76
N LEU A 94 -2.72 1.59 1.63
CA LEU A 94 -3.29 0.29 1.37
C LEU A 94 -2.18 -0.75 1.15
N ALA A 95 -2.09 -1.72 2.05
CA ALA A 95 -1.14 -2.81 1.94
C ALA A 95 -1.80 -4.07 1.37
N LEU A 96 -1.27 -4.56 0.25
CA LEU A 96 -1.56 -5.88 -0.31
C LEU A 96 -0.58 -6.90 0.25
N PRO A 97 -0.89 -8.22 0.20
CA PRO A 97 0.06 -9.26 0.54
C PRO A 97 1.42 -9.02 -0.12
N GLY A 98 2.49 -9.18 0.64
CA GLY A 98 3.83 -8.85 0.17
C GLY A 98 4.95 -9.41 1.03
N GLY A 99 6.18 -9.09 0.68
CA GLY A 99 7.39 -9.52 1.38
C GLY A 99 8.00 -8.43 2.26
N LEU A 100 9.32 -8.55 2.48
CA LEU A 100 10.06 -7.66 3.37
C LEU A 100 9.90 -6.17 3.02
N GLY A 101 9.89 -5.80 1.73
CA GLY A 101 9.71 -4.39 1.35
C GLY A 101 8.33 -3.85 1.75
N THR A 102 7.27 -4.68 1.64
CA THR A 102 5.93 -4.31 2.10
C THR A 102 5.88 -4.17 3.63
N PHE A 103 6.53 -5.10 4.36
CA PHE A 103 6.60 -5.01 5.82
C PHE A 103 7.42 -3.81 6.29
N ASP A 104 8.55 -3.50 5.62
CA ASP A 104 9.38 -2.35 5.92
C ASP A 104 8.58 -1.04 5.79
N GLU A 105 7.88 -0.83 4.67
CA GLU A 105 7.03 0.33 4.45
C GLU A 105 5.87 0.40 5.46
N LEU A 106 5.20 -0.73 5.74
CA LEU A 106 4.08 -0.79 6.67
C LEU A 106 4.51 -0.49 8.11
N VAL A 107 5.59 -1.14 8.59
CA VAL A 107 6.10 -0.93 9.95
C VAL A 107 6.57 0.51 10.14
N GLU A 108 7.20 1.12 9.14
CA GLU A 108 7.61 2.53 9.20
C GLU A 108 6.41 3.46 9.36
N VAL A 109 5.35 3.27 8.57
CA VAL A 109 4.11 4.05 8.68
C VAL A 109 3.47 3.90 10.06
N LEU A 110 3.38 2.66 10.58
CA LEU A 110 2.84 2.42 11.92
C LEU A 110 3.72 3.02 13.02
N SER A 111 5.04 2.97 12.86
CA SER A 111 5.98 3.61 13.77
C SER A 111 5.77 5.13 13.82
N TRP A 112 5.61 5.78 12.66
CA TRP A 112 5.31 7.22 12.62
C TRP A 112 3.96 7.56 13.25
N ARG A 113 2.95 6.71 13.07
CA ARG A 113 1.65 6.88 13.70
C ARG A 113 1.74 6.75 15.23
N SER A 114 2.53 5.82 15.75
CA SER A 114 2.76 5.66 17.19
C SER A 114 3.46 6.87 17.81
N LEU A 115 4.26 7.58 17.03
CA LEU A 115 4.88 8.86 17.40
C LEU A 115 3.96 10.08 17.17
N ARG A 116 2.70 9.85 16.74
CA ARG A 116 1.71 10.88 16.44
C ARG A 116 2.13 11.86 15.33
N LEU A 117 2.95 11.40 14.40
CA LEU A 117 3.39 12.21 13.25
C LEU A 117 2.33 12.29 12.16
N HIS A 118 1.33 11.40 12.19
CA HIS A 118 0.18 11.41 11.28
C HIS A 118 -1.02 10.65 11.86
N ALA A 119 -2.18 10.82 11.20
CA ALA A 119 -3.41 10.07 11.47
C ALA A 119 -3.98 9.40 10.20
N LYS A 120 -3.18 9.28 9.11
CA LYS A 120 -3.61 8.69 7.84
C LYS A 120 -4.13 7.26 8.05
N PRO A 121 -5.27 6.89 7.42
CA PRO A 121 -5.78 5.52 7.47
C PRO A 121 -4.77 4.52 6.90
N VAL A 122 -4.69 3.34 7.51
CA VAL A 122 -3.86 2.22 7.05
C VAL A 122 -4.73 0.98 6.93
N TRP A 123 -4.86 0.47 5.73
CA TRP A 123 -5.68 -0.68 5.41
C TRP A 123 -4.84 -1.87 4.97
N LEU A 124 -5.17 -3.06 5.51
CA LEU A 124 -4.59 -4.34 5.11
C LEU A 124 -5.63 -5.08 4.29
N LEU A 125 -5.40 -5.24 3.00
CA LEU A 125 -6.34 -5.92 2.12
C LEU A 125 -5.93 -7.39 1.93
N GLY A 126 -6.85 -8.31 2.25
CA GLY A 126 -6.69 -9.74 2.04
C GLY A 126 -7.96 -10.48 2.42
N ASP A 127 -8.31 -11.53 1.69
CA ASP A 127 -9.45 -12.43 1.96
C ASP A 127 -9.01 -13.75 2.59
N ASP A 128 -7.78 -13.81 3.05
CA ASP A 128 -7.17 -14.97 3.65
C ASP A 128 -6.34 -14.55 4.87
N ASP A 129 -5.87 -15.52 5.59
CA ASP A 129 -5.10 -15.34 6.82
C ASP A 129 -3.70 -14.72 6.61
N PHE A 130 -3.41 -14.14 5.44
CA PHE A 130 -2.07 -13.61 5.16
C PHE A 130 -1.63 -12.58 6.21
N TRP A 131 -2.53 -11.71 6.65
CA TRP A 131 -2.21 -10.66 7.61
C TRP A 131 -2.31 -11.10 9.07
N ALA A 132 -2.93 -12.26 9.37
CA ALA A 132 -3.11 -12.75 10.73
C ALA A 132 -1.79 -12.90 11.52
N PRO A 133 -0.67 -13.43 10.95
CA PRO A 133 0.61 -13.46 11.65
C PRO A 133 1.18 -12.09 11.98
N PHE A 134 0.99 -11.10 11.09
CA PHE A 134 1.43 -9.72 11.33
C PHE A 134 0.64 -9.07 12.46
N LEU A 135 -0.68 -9.19 12.45
CA LEU A 135 -1.55 -8.70 13.54
C LEU A 135 -1.21 -9.39 14.86
N GLY A 136 -1.01 -10.71 14.85
CA GLY A 136 -0.57 -11.47 16.01
C GLY A 136 0.79 -11.01 16.57
N LEU A 137 1.71 -10.55 15.73
CA LEU A 137 2.97 -9.94 16.17
C LEU A 137 2.72 -8.62 16.92
N LEU A 138 1.84 -7.76 16.41
CA LEU A 138 1.48 -6.50 17.09
C LEU A 138 0.81 -6.77 18.44
N GLU A 139 -0.13 -7.73 18.51
CA GLU A 139 -0.76 -8.16 19.75
C GLU A 139 0.26 -8.72 20.74
N HIS A 140 1.23 -9.49 20.25
CA HIS A 140 2.30 -10.01 21.10
C HIS A 140 3.15 -8.89 21.69
N ALA A 141 3.55 -7.90 20.87
CA ALA A 141 4.30 -6.75 21.37
C ALA A 141 3.55 -5.96 22.45
N VAL A 142 2.23 -5.83 22.32
CA VAL A 142 1.38 -5.21 23.35
C VAL A 142 1.35 -6.05 24.64
N ARG A 143 1.15 -7.37 24.52
CA ARG A 143 1.14 -8.26 25.71
C ARG A 143 2.46 -8.26 26.49
N GLU A 144 3.58 -8.17 25.77
CA GLU A 144 4.92 -8.12 26.37
C GLU A 144 5.31 -6.70 26.86
N GLY A 145 4.45 -5.69 26.65
CA GLY A 145 4.68 -4.32 27.09
C GLY A 145 5.64 -3.50 26.22
N PHE A 146 5.95 -3.98 25.01
CA PHE A 146 6.81 -3.25 24.06
C PHE A 146 6.04 -2.27 23.15
N ALA A 147 4.71 -2.35 23.15
CA ALA A 147 3.86 -1.43 22.41
C ALA A 147 2.63 -1.03 23.22
N SER A 148 2.11 0.18 22.96
CA SER A 148 0.86 0.64 23.54
C SER A 148 -0.34 -0.07 22.87
N PRO A 149 -1.44 -0.36 23.60
CA PRO A 149 -2.63 -1.02 23.05
C PRO A 149 -3.27 -0.30 21.86
N ASP A 150 -3.08 1.01 21.71
CA ASP A 150 -3.62 1.80 20.61
C ASP A 150 -3.04 1.39 19.25
N ILE A 151 -1.84 0.77 19.21
CA ILE A 151 -1.25 0.28 17.94
C ILE A 151 -2.18 -0.68 17.19
N LEU A 152 -3.02 -1.44 17.92
CA LEU A 152 -3.98 -2.37 17.32
C LEU A 152 -5.12 -1.67 16.58
N THR A 153 -5.34 -0.38 16.85
CA THR A 153 -6.33 0.45 16.16
C THR A 153 -5.75 1.20 14.95
N PHE A 154 -4.44 1.08 14.70
CA PHE A 154 -3.77 1.81 13.62
C PHE A 154 -4.01 1.19 12.24
N VAL A 155 -4.42 -0.06 12.21
CA VAL A 155 -4.70 -0.81 10.99
C VAL A 155 -6.14 -1.30 10.98
N GLU A 156 -6.74 -1.29 9.81
CA GLU A 156 -8.04 -1.89 9.56
C GLU A 156 -7.88 -3.00 8.52
N TRP A 157 -8.40 -4.18 8.81
CA TRP A 157 -8.40 -5.28 7.87
C TRP A 157 -9.63 -5.20 6.97
N LEU A 158 -9.40 -5.19 5.66
CA LEU A 158 -10.44 -5.21 4.63
C LEU A 158 -10.54 -6.61 4.01
N ASP A 159 -11.71 -7.22 4.18
CA ASP A 159 -12.03 -8.51 3.57
C ASP A 159 -12.45 -8.29 2.11
N GLY A 160 -11.45 -8.30 1.22
CA GLY A 160 -11.63 -8.17 -0.21
C GLY A 160 -11.86 -6.75 -0.74
N THR A 161 -11.98 -6.67 -2.07
CA THR A 161 -12.14 -5.40 -2.79
C THR A 161 -13.49 -4.73 -2.58
N ASP A 162 -14.53 -5.49 -2.18
CA ASP A 162 -15.86 -4.92 -1.90
C ASP A 162 -15.83 -4.04 -0.65
N ALA A 163 -15.08 -4.45 0.38
CA ALA A 163 -14.86 -3.63 1.58
C ALA A 163 -14.14 -2.32 1.21
N LEU A 164 -13.08 -2.39 0.40
CA LEU A 164 -12.39 -1.20 -0.12
C LEU A 164 -13.34 -0.31 -0.94
N ALA A 165 -14.15 -0.92 -1.82
CA ALA A 165 -15.14 -0.18 -2.62
C ALA A 165 -16.19 0.53 -1.76
N ALA A 166 -16.54 -0.05 -0.61
CA ALA A 166 -17.44 0.57 0.35
C ALA A 166 -16.82 1.80 1.01
N LEU A 167 -15.56 1.72 1.44
CA LEU A 167 -14.82 2.85 2.00
C LEU A 167 -14.67 4.00 1.01
N LEU A 168 -14.32 3.70 -0.24
CA LEU A 168 -14.12 4.69 -1.29
C LEU A 168 -15.42 5.31 -1.84
N ARG A 169 -16.60 4.93 -1.33
CA ARG A 169 -17.89 5.58 -1.67
C ARG A 169 -18.10 6.90 -0.92
N HIS A 170 -17.51 7.06 0.24
CA HIS A 170 -17.47 8.33 0.96
C HIS A 170 -16.30 9.14 0.41
N ASP A 171 -16.44 10.45 0.29
CA ASP A 171 -15.35 11.31 -0.15
C ASP A 171 -14.11 11.02 0.70
N VAL A 172 -12.97 10.77 0.04
CA VAL A 172 -11.70 10.53 0.74
C VAL A 172 -11.39 11.69 1.70
N GLY A 173 -11.91 12.89 1.42
CA GLY A 173 -11.86 14.04 2.31
C GLY A 173 -12.53 13.84 3.68
N ASP A 174 -13.62 13.08 3.74
CA ASP A 174 -14.33 12.78 4.99
C ASP A 174 -13.60 11.74 5.84
N LEU A 175 -12.74 10.91 5.22
CA LEU A 175 -11.94 9.88 5.91
C LEU A 175 -10.67 10.44 6.55
N ILE A 176 -10.21 11.62 6.12
CA ILE A 176 -8.98 12.27 6.57
C ILE A 176 -9.26 13.32 7.65
N GLY A 177 -10.48 13.76 7.79
CA GLY A 177 -10.92 14.86 8.67
C GLY A 177 -11.56 14.45 9.99
N ALA A 178 -11.55 13.17 10.36
CA ALA A 178 -12.11 12.67 11.61
C ALA A 178 -11.06 12.39 12.68
#